data_a93b14c4a907d8e61b7aec35a1b65bf9
#
_entry.id   a93b14c4a907d8e61b7aec35a1b65bf9
#
_cell.length_a   1.000
_cell.length_b   1.000
_cell.length_c   1.000
_cell.angle_alpha   90.00
_cell.angle_beta   90.00
_cell.angle_gamma   90.00
#
_symmetry.space_group_name_H-M   'P 1'
#
loop_
_entity.id
_entity.type
_entity.pdbx_description
1 polymer ?
#
loop_
_entity_poly.entity_id
_entity_poly.type
_entity_poly.pdbx_seq_one_letter_code
_entity_poly.pdbx_strand_id
1 'polypeptide(L)'
;HQCDRRQRQMCIRDRARMLGHITYLSDDSMKKKFGRDLRETELKFNYEVDFEIESYLRYQGEKFVSNFDANTYLLMTKSLDYFDPIKDFGDELKTRLAKNKSNFLVISFTSDWRFPPKRSKEIVELLLDHKKDVSYAEINSSGGHDAFLMENEDYFDVMKNFIVRSRCA
;
A
#
# COMPACT_ATOMS: atom_id res chain seq x y z
N HIS A 1 -1.83 36.04 6.11
CA HIS A 1 -2.36 35.18 5.03
C HIS A 1 -1.37 34.10 4.54
N GLN A 2 -0.06 34.36 4.53
CA GLN A 2 0.94 33.39 4.08
C GLN A 2 1.25 32.32 5.14
N CYS A 3 1.19 32.68 6.41
CA CYS A 3 1.33 31.74 7.53
C CYS A 3 0.16 30.74 7.57
N ASP A 4 -1.05 31.18 7.32
CA ASP A 4 -2.27 30.37 7.30
C ASP A 4 -2.28 29.33 6.16
N ARG A 5 -1.72 29.64 4.98
CA ARG A 5 -1.56 28.66 3.89
C ARG A 5 -0.56 27.57 4.22
N ARG A 6 0.60 27.91 4.78
CA ARG A 6 1.62 26.90 5.17
C ARG A 6 1.08 25.99 6.28
N GLN A 7 0.39 26.59 7.23
CA GLN A 7 -0.17 25.83 8.35
C GLN A 7 -1.29 24.88 7.88
N ARG A 8 -2.18 25.31 6.96
CA ARG A 8 -3.17 24.45 6.33
C ARG A 8 -2.54 23.31 5.51
N GLN A 9 -1.51 23.61 4.74
CA GLN A 9 -0.80 22.58 3.95
C GLN A 9 -0.09 21.56 4.85
N MET A 10 0.46 21.98 5.97
CA MET A 10 1.01 21.06 6.98
C MET A 10 -0.09 20.18 7.56
N CYS A 11 -1.20 20.76 8.01
CA CYS A 11 -2.32 20.02 8.60
C CYS A 11 -3.01 19.04 7.63
N ILE A 12 -2.97 19.27 6.33
CA ILE A 12 -3.53 18.34 5.33
C ILE A 12 -2.57 17.18 5.11
N ARG A 13 -1.28 17.43 5.01
CA ARG A 13 -0.27 16.39 4.76
C ARG A 13 -0.11 15.43 5.92
N ASP A 14 -0.08 15.94 7.16
CA ASP A 14 0.01 15.10 8.35
C ASP A 14 -1.19 14.17 8.47
N ARG A 15 -2.41 14.69 8.28
CA ARG A 15 -3.64 13.88 8.30
C ARG A 15 -3.71 12.87 7.16
N ALA A 16 -3.29 13.25 5.95
CA ALA A 16 -3.20 12.32 4.83
C ALA A 16 -2.24 11.15 5.15
N ARG A 17 -1.11 11.44 5.82
CA ARG A 17 -0.17 10.41 6.26
C ARG A 17 -0.73 9.54 7.38
N MET A 18 -1.40 10.14 8.36
CA MET A 18 -2.10 9.39 9.42
C MET A 18 -3.12 8.42 8.83
N LEU A 19 -3.94 8.90 7.88
CA LEU A 19 -4.91 8.06 7.16
C LEU A 19 -4.20 6.94 6.39
N GLY A 20 -3.07 7.22 5.73
CA GLY A 20 -2.24 6.22 5.08
C GLY A 20 -1.84 5.10 6.07
N HIS A 21 -1.32 5.45 7.24
CA HIS A 21 -0.92 4.46 8.25
C HIS A 21 -2.09 3.62 8.79
N ILE A 22 -3.28 4.21 8.95
CA ILE A 22 -4.49 3.47 9.32
C ILE A 22 -4.85 2.46 8.24
N THR A 23 -4.70 2.81 6.97
CA THR A 23 -5.08 1.97 5.84
C THR A 23 -4.05 0.92 5.43
N TYR A 24 -2.83 0.97 5.96
CA TYR A 24 -1.79 -0.01 5.65
C TYR A 24 -1.89 -1.28 6.49
N LEU A 25 -2.36 -1.17 7.72
CA LEU A 25 -2.52 -2.31 8.61
C LEU A 25 -3.96 -2.86 8.56
N SER A 26 -4.10 -4.15 8.81
CA SER A 26 -5.41 -4.76 9.07
C SER A 26 -5.94 -4.34 10.45
N ASP A 27 -7.24 -4.55 10.67
CA ASP A 27 -7.87 -4.34 11.99
C ASP A 27 -7.17 -5.17 13.07
N ASP A 28 -6.90 -6.43 12.80
CA ASP A 28 -6.19 -7.33 13.71
C ASP A 28 -4.78 -6.83 14.05
N SER A 29 -4.04 -6.36 13.05
CA SER A 29 -2.70 -5.81 13.27
C SER A 29 -2.73 -4.52 14.07
N MET A 30 -3.69 -3.63 13.80
CA MET A 30 -3.89 -2.40 14.56
C MET A 30 -4.25 -2.70 16.02
N LYS A 31 -5.16 -3.64 16.23
CA LYS A 31 -5.58 -4.08 17.56
C LYS A 31 -4.45 -4.74 18.35
N LYS A 32 -3.66 -5.59 17.69
CA LYS A 32 -2.50 -6.25 18.30
C LYS A 32 -1.40 -5.26 18.68
N LYS A 33 -1.19 -4.23 17.85
CA LYS A 33 -0.10 -3.26 18.02
C LYS A 33 -0.40 -2.19 19.04
N PHE A 34 -1.63 -1.71 19.10
CA PHE A 34 -2.01 -0.56 19.90
C PHE A 34 -3.15 -0.86 20.88
N GLY A 35 -4.15 -1.67 20.47
CA GLY A 35 -5.31 -1.94 21.30
C GLY A 35 -5.96 -0.67 21.83
N ARG A 36 -6.06 -0.59 23.16
CA ARG A 36 -6.45 0.60 23.92
C ARG A 36 -5.35 1.03 24.89
N ASP A 37 -4.11 0.82 24.49
CA ASP A 37 -2.96 1.12 25.34
C ASP A 37 -2.82 2.63 25.52
N LEU A 38 -2.64 3.02 26.78
CA LEU A 38 -2.44 4.41 27.18
C LEU A 38 -0.94 4.74 27.18
N ARG A 39 -0.61 5.97 26.81
CA ARG A 39 0.76 6.49 26.92
C ARG A 39 1.23 6.62 28.37
N GLU A 40 0.31 6.97 29.23
CA GLU A 40 0.49 7.08 30.68
C GLU A 40 -0.51 6.15 31.37
N THR A 41 -0.37 6.00 32.67
CA THR A 41 -1.18 5.06 33.43
C THR A 41 -2.65 5.46 33.59
N GLU A 42 -2.98 6.74 33.36
CA GLU A 42 -4.31 7.29 33.58
C GLU A 42 -4.77 8.19 32.43
N LEU A 43 -6.08 8.21 32.17
CA LEU A 43 -6.71 9.13 31.24
C LEU A 43 -6.76 10.54 31.86
N LYS A 44 -6.26 11.54 31.11
CA LYS A 44 -6.21 12.93 31.58
C LYS A 44 -7.49 13.71 31.32
N PHE A 45 -8.43 13.19 30.54
CA PHE A 45 -9.68 13.82 30.15
C PHE A 45 -9.52 15.26 29.65
N ASN A 46 -8.43 15.53 28.94
CA ASN A 46 -8.12 16.81 28.29
C ASN A 46 -8.00 16.63 26.77
N TYR A 47 -7.51 17.63 26.04
CA TYR A 47 -7.28 17.56 24.57
C TYR A 47 -5.86 17.12 24.20
N GLU A 48 -5.09 16.60 25.16
CA GLU A 48 -3.79 16.01 24.91
C GLU A 48 -3.90 14.56 24.42
N VAL A 49 -2.76 13.95 24.13
CA VAL A 49 -2.69 12.59 23.62
C VAL A 49 -2.69 11.60 24.77
N ASP A 50 -3.74 10.80 24.89
CA ASP A 50 -3.87 9.78 25.91
C ASP A 50 -3.46 8.38 25.40
N PHE A 51 -3.76 8.05 24.14
CA PHE A 51 -3.54 6.71 23.60
C PHE A 51 -2.26 6.60 22.78
N GLU A 52 -1.62 5.41 22.82
CA GLU A 52 -0.42 5.11 22.02
C GLU A 52 -0.65 5.27 20.52
N ILE A 53 -1.81 4.88 20.01
CA ILE A 53 -2.17 5.05 18.60
C ILE A 53 -2.18 6.52 18.18
N GLU A 54 -2.67 7.43 19.01
CA GLU A 54 -2.69 8.86 18.71
C GLU A 54 -1.27 9.42 18.63
N SER A 55 -0.41 9.04 19.58
CA SER A 55 1.00 9.41 19.61
C SER A 55 1.72 8.94 18.34
N TYR A 56 1.52 7.68 17.98
CA TYR A 56 2.10 7.09 16.79
C TYR A 56 1.67 7.83 15.52
N LEU A 57 0.36 8.07 15.35
CA LEU A 57 -0.15 8.73 14.14
C LEU A 57 0.35 10.17 14.03
N ARG A 58 0.38 10.93 15.12
CA ARG A 58 0.93 12.29 15.13
C ARG A 58 2.41 12.31 14.76
N TYR A 59 3.21 11.43 15.35
CA TYR A 59 4.62 11.29 15.00
C TYR A 59 4.83 11.00 13.51
N GLN A 60 4.06 10.08 12.94
CA GLN A 60 4.15 9.74 11.51
C GLN A 60 3.73 10.90 10.60
N GLY A 61 2.71 11.66 11.00
CA GLY A 61 2.28 12.85 10.30
C GLY A 61 3.37 13.94 10.29
N GLU A 62 3.92 14.28 11.45
CA GLU A 62 4.98 15.28 11.60
C GLU A 62 6.26 14.89 10.82
N LYS A 63 6.69 13.64 10.94
CA LYS A 63 7.83 13.11 10.20
C LYS A 63 7.65 13.22 8.69
N PHE A 64 6.44 12.94 8.19
CA PHE A 64 6.13 13.04 6.77
C PHE A 64 6.18 14.50 6.30
N VAL A 65 5.62 15.43 7.05
CA VAL A 65 5.63 16.85 6.71
C VAL A 65 7.05 17.42 6.62
N SER A 66 7.97 16.96 7.48
CA SER A 66 9.36 17.40 7.47
C SER A 66 10.16 16.85 6.29
N ASN A 67 9.82 15.64 5.79
CA ASN A 67 10.62 14.92 4.82
C ASN A 67 10.03 14.90 3.40
N PHE A 68 8.78 15.32 3.22
CA PHE A 68 8.09 15.17 1.95
C PHE A 68 7.45 16.49 1.46
N ASP A 69 7.77 16.86 0.23
CA ASP A 69 7.20 18.05 -0.39
C ASP A 69 5.75 17.85 -0.82
N ALA A 70 4.90 18.86 -0.55
CA ALA A 70 3.47 18.80 -0.86
C ALA A 70 3.17 18.73 -2.37
N ASN A 71 3.95 19.45 -3.18
CA ASN A 71 3.74 19.47 -4.63
C ASN A 71 4.11 18.13 -5.25
N THR A 72 5.20 17.51 -4.76
CA THR A 72 5.59 16.15 -5.16
C THR A 72 4.49 15.14 -4.81
N TYR A 73 3.91 15.24 -3.60
CA TYR A 73 2.81 14.37 -3.21
C TYR A 73 1.59 14.53 -4.14
N LEU A 74 1.19 15.76 -4.43
CA LEU A 74 0.08 16.05 -5.35
C LEU A 74 0.37 15.56 -6.78
N LEU A 75 1.60 15.75 -7.26
CA LEU A 75 2.00 15.28 -8.59
C LEU A 75 1.92 13.76 -8.70
N MET A 76 2.43 13.04 -7.71
CA MET A 76 2.36 11.57 -7.67
C MET A 76 0.91 11.07 -7.60
N THR A 77 0.07 11.71 -6.78
CA THR A 77 -1.36 11.39 -6.71
C THR A 77 -2.03 11.58 -8.06
N LYS A 78 -1.79 12.72 -8.72
CA LYS A 78 -2.32 12.98 -10.06
C LYS A 78 -1.83 11.99 -11.10
N SER A 79 -0.56 11.60 -11.04
CA SER A 79 0.01 10.60 -11.97
C SER A 79 -0.67 9.24 -11.81
N LEU A 80 -1.00 8.85 -10.58
CA LEU A 80 -1.76 7.62 -10.31
C LEU A 80 -3.23 7.73 -10.74
N ASP A 81 -3.88 8.87 -10.47
CA ASP A 81 -5.28 9.11 -10.83
C ASP A 81 -5.50 9.07 -12.35
N TYR A 82 -4.51 9.52 -13.12
CA TYR A 82 -4.60 9.57 -14.58
C TYR A 82 -4.06 8.32 -15.27
N PHE A 83 -3.39 7.42 -14.54
CA PHE A 83 -2.85 6.20 -15.12
C PHE A 83 -3.98 5.20 -15.41
N ASP A 84 -4.33 5.07 -16.67
CA ASP A 84 -5.29 4.08 -17.17
C ASP A 84 -4.76 3.42 -18.46
N PRO A 85 -3.99 2.34 -18.31
CA PRO A 85 -3.34 1.70 -19.46
C PRO A 85 -4.34 1.11 -20.45
N ILE A 86 -5.55 0.73 -20.01
CA ILE A 86 -6.59 0.20 -20.89
C ILE A 86 -7.13 1.32 -21.79
N LYS A 87 -7.42 2.47 -21.21
CA LYS A 87 -7.89 3.65 -21.93
C LYS A 87 -6.80 4.25 -22.83
N ASP A 88 -5.58 4.38 -22.27
CA ASP A 88 -4.48 5.07 -22.94
C ASP A 88 -3.92 4.28 -24.13
N PHE A 89 -3.89 2.96 -24.04
CA PHE A 89 -3.34 2.10 -25.08
C PHE A 89 -4.39 1.38 -25.91
N GLY A 90 -5.63 1.24 -25.45
CA GLY A 90 -6.70 0.60 -26.20
C GLY A 90 -6.26 -0.70 -26.87
N ASP A 91 -6.46 -0.79 -28.19
CA ASP A 91 -6.06 -1.96 -28.99
C ASP A 91 -4.53 -2.15 -29.06
N GLU A 92 -3.74 -1.10 -28.84
CA GLU A 92 -2.28 -1.24 -28.78
C GLU A 92 -1.80 -2.00 -27.55
N LEU A 93 -2.57 -2.02 -26.46
CA LEU A 93 -2.22 -2.78 -25.25
C LEU A 93 -1.96 -4.25 -25.59
N LYS A 94 -2.82 -4.84 -26.41
CA LYS A 94 -2.68 -6.22 -26.89
C LYS A 94 -1.36 -6.42 -27.64
N THR A 95 -1.04 -5.50 -28.55
CA THR A 95 0.20 -5.55 -29.36
C THR A 95 1.44 -5.38 -28.47
N ARG A 96 1.38 -4.47 -27.50
CA ARG A 96 2.47 -4.22 -26.55
C ARG A 96 2.70 -5.41 -25.64
N LEU A 97 1.64 -5.97 -25.08
CA LEU A 97 1.71 -7.19 -24.27
C LEU A 97 2.22 -8.38 -25.09
N ALA A 98 1.79 -8.54 -26.37
CA ALA A 98 2.27 -9.61 -27.22
C ALA A 98 3.79 -9.60 -27.41
N LYS A 99 4.40 -8.41 -27.52
CA LYS A 99 5.85 -8.24 -27.63
C LYS A 99 6.63 -8.48 -26.33
N ASN A 100 5.96 -8.39 -25.20
CA ASN A 100 6.58 -8.63 -23.89
C ASN A 100 6.87 -10.14 -23.72
N LYS A 101 8.09 -10.49 -23.35
CA LYS A 101 8.54 -11.88 -23.11
C LYS A 101 8.74 -12.19 -21.64
N SER A 102 8.35 -11.28 -20.75
CA SER A 102 8.50 -11.48 -19.30
C SER A 102 7.52 -12.51 -18.79
N ASN A 103 7.97 -13.29 -17.81
CA ASN A 103 7.12 -14.07 -16.95
C ASN A 103 6.59 -13.19 -15.82
N PHE A 104 5.37 -13.38 -15.41
CA PHE A 104 4.72 -12.57 -14.39
C PHE A 104 4.45 -13.38 -13.14
N LEU A 105 4.74 -12.79 -11.99
CA LEU A 105 4.29 -13.27 -10.70
C LEU A 105 3.41 -12.20 -10.05
N VAL A 106 2.17 -12.52 -9.82
CA VAL A 106 1.22 -11.65 -9.10
C VAL A 106 0.97 -12.25 -7.74
N ILE A 107 1.22 -11.49 -6.69
CA ILE A 107 0.99 -11.92 -5.31
C ILE A 107 0.00 -10.97 -4.65
N SER A 108 -0.94 -11.51 -3.91
CA SER A 108 -1.85 -10.74 -3.05
C SER A 108 -1.91 -11.33 -1.65
N PHE A 109 -2.33 -10.53 -0.68
CA PHE A 109 -2.48 -10.94 0.70
C PHE A 109 -3.95 -10.90 1.11
N THR A 110 -4.41 -11.91 1.82
CA THR A 110 -5.83 -12.07 2.17
C THR A 110 -6.43 -10.89 2.93
N SER A 111 -5.64 -10.24 3.78
CA SER A 111 -6.06 -9.10 4.61
C SER A 111 -5.79 -7.73 4.01
N ASP A 112 -5.23 -7.65 2.79
CA ASP A 112 -5.02 -6.37 2.12
C ASP A 112 -6.33 -5.83 1.57
N TRP A 113 -6.94 -4.91 2.31
CA TRP A 113 -8.18 -4.27 1.91
C TRP A 113 -7.98 -3.05 1.00
N ARG A 114 -6.74 -2.54 0.92
CA ARG A 114 -6.37 -1.44 0.02
C ARG A 114 -6.20 -1.91 -1.42
N PHE A 115 -5.50 -3.05 -1.59
CA PHE A 115 -5.35 -3.77 -2.86
C PHE A 115 -5.83 -5.22 -2.69
N PRO A 116 -7.15 -5.42 -2.59
CA PRO A 116 -7.70 -6.72 -2.27
C PRO A 116 -7.39 -7.75 -3.36
N PRO A 117 -7.32 -9.06 -3.01
CA PRO A 117 -7.02 -10.14 -3.95
C PRO A 117 -7.84 -10.11 -5.24
N LYS A 118 -9.07 -9.62 -5.17
CA LYS A 118 -9.93 -9.45 -6.35
C LYS A 118 -9.27 -8.58 -7.43
N ARG A 119 -8.61 -7.48 -7.04
CA ARG A 119 -7.93 -6.59 -7.99
C ARG A 119 -6.70 -7.22 -8.61
N SER A 120 -5.97 -8.02 -7.84
CA SER A 120 -4.85 -8.80 -8.35
C SER A 120 -5.30 -9.86 -9.35
N LYS A 121 -6.45 -10.51 -9.11
CA LYS A 121 -7.04 -11.48 -10.04
C LYS A 121 -7.44 -10.85 -11.37
N GLU A 122 -7.96 -9.62 -11.37
CA GLU A 122 -8.26 -8.87 -12.60
C GLU A 122 -7.00 -8.68 -13.47
N ILE A 123 -5.84 -8.42 -12.84
CA ILE A 123 -4.55 -8.34 -13.55
C ILE A 123 -4.15 -9.70 -14.13
N VAL A 124 -4.33 -10.77 -13.35
CA VAL A 124 -4.03 -12.15 -13.80
C VAL A 124 -4.90 -12.54 -14.99
N GLU A 125 -6.19 -12.27 -14.94
CA GLU A 125 -7.14 -12.51 -16.02
C GLU A 125 -6.72 -11.77 -17.29
N LEU A 126 -6.39 -10.47 -17.18
CA LEU A 126 -5.88 -9.69 -18.30
C LEU A 126 -4.64 -10.31 -18.94
N LEU A 127 -3.68 -10.76 -18.11
CA LEU A 127 -2.46 -11.39 -18.61
C LEU A 127 -2.73 -12.73 -19.29
N LEU A 128 -3.63 -13.54 -18.75
CA LEU A 128 -4.05 -14.83 -19.34
C LEU A 128 -4.76 -14.63 -20.68
N ASP A 129 -5.66 -13.65 -20.80
CA ASP A 129 -6.36 -13.31 -22.05
C ASP A 129 -5.39 -12.93 -23.15
N HIS A 130 -4.23 -12.37 -22.78
CA HIS A 130 -3.14 -12.03 -23.67
C HIS A 130 -2.08 -13.13 -23.80
N LYS A 131 -2.38 -14.35 -23.33
CA LYS A 131 -1.51 -15.55 -23.42
C LYS A 131 -0.12 -15.33 -22.81
N LYS A 132 -0.06 -14.63 -21.66
CA LYS A 132 1.18 -14.45 -20.93
C LYS A 132 1.41 -15.58 -19.93
N ASP A 133 2.69 -15.90 -19.69
CA ASP A 133 3.07 -16.80 -18.58
C ASP A 133 2.91 -16.02 -17.28
N VAL A 134 1.87 -16.33 -16.54
CA VAL A 134 1.55 -15.70 -15.27
C VAL A 134 1.33 -16.73 -14.18
N SER A 135 1.99 -16.53 -13.07
CA SER A 135 1.75 -17.27 -11.82
C SER A 135 1.02 -16.37 -10.83
N TYR A 136 0.07 -16.92 -10.11
CA TYR A 136 -0.67 -16.19 -9.07
C TYR A 136 -0.59 -16.92 -7.74
N ALA A 137 -0.34 -16.17 -6.67
CA ALA A 137 -0.40 -16.68 -5.30
C ALA A 137 -1.19 -15.71 -4.41
N GLU A 138 -2.13 -16.25 -3.64
CA GLU A 138 -2.84 -15.55 -2.58
C GLU A 138 -2.30 -16.04 -1.24
N ILE A 139 -1.58 -15.16 -0.55
CA ILE A 139 -0.88 -15.48 0.69
C ILE A 139 -1.79 -15.13 1.87
N ASN A 140 -1.97 -16.09 2.77
CA ASN A 140 -2.71 -15.85 4.00
C ASN A 140 -1.86 -15.01 4.96
N SER A 141 -2.35 -13.83 5.32
CA SER A 141 -1.68 -12.92 6.23
C SER A 141 -2.66 -12.01 6.92
N SER A 142 -2.40 -11.67 8.18
CA SER A 142 -3.12 -10.65 8.94
C SER A 142 -2.45 -9.27 8.88
N GLY A 143 -1.35 -9.12 8.12
CA GLY A 143 -0.55 -7.90 8.08
C GLY A 143 -1.18 -6.69 7.37
N GLY A 144 -2.29 -6.88 6.66
CA GLY A 144 -2.89 -5.83 5.84
C GLY A 144 -2.06 -5.57 4.58
N HIS A 145 -2.05 -4.30 4.14
CA HIS A 145 -1.24 -3.90 2.98
C HIS A 145 0.26 -4.05 3.23
N ASP A 146 0.71 -3.82 4.46
CA ASP A 146 2.14 -3.93 4.82
C ASP A 146 2.62 -5.40 4.98
N ALA A 147 1.78 -6.40 4.70
CA ALA A 147 2.12 -7.82 4.83
C ALA A 147 3.38 -8.21 4.04
N PHE A 148 3.65 -7.57 2.89
CA PHE A 148 4.85 -7.81 2.08
C PHE A 148 6.16 -7.33 2.74
N LEU A 149 6.07 -6.51 3.78
CA LEU A 149 7.21 -6.04 4.59
C LEU A 149 7.44 -6.90 5.83
N MET A 150 6.54 -7.82 6.11
CA MET A 150 6.60 -8.69 7.28
C MET A 150 7.22 -10.05 6.92
N GLU A 151 7.78 -10.71 7.91
CA GLU A 151 8.25 -12.09 7.74
C GLU A 151 7.06 -13.02 7.47
N ASN A 152 7.10 -13.69 6.31
CA ASN A 152 6.12 -14.69 5.90
C ASN A 152 6.82 -15.70 5.00
N GLU A 153 6.96 -16.93 5.50
CA GLU A 153 7.68 -18.01 4.80
C GLU A 153 7.04 -18.33 3.46
N ASP A 154 5.71 -18.46 3.39
CA ASP A 154 4.99 -18.77 2.14
C ASP A 154 5.26 -17.70 1.06
N TYR A 155 5.29 -16.42 1.45
CA TYR A 155 5.60 -15.34 0.54
C TYR A 155 7.02 -15.42 -0.04
N PHE A 156 8.01 -15.65 0.82
CA PHE A 156 9.39 -15.79 0.38
C PHE A 156 9.63 -17.05 -0.45
N ASP A 157 8.99 -18.15 -0.11
CA ASP A 157 9.10 -19.40 -0.87
C ASP A 157 8.48 -19.28 -2.26
N VAL A 158 7.32 -18.65 -2.39
CA VAL A 158 6.70 -18.36 -3.69
C VAL A 158 7.64 -17.51 -4.55
N MET A 159 8.18 -16.42 -4.00
CA MET A 159 9.13 -15.56 -4.73
C MET A 159 10.38 -16.30 -5.16
N LYS A 160 11.00 -17.05 -4.25
CA LYS A 160 12.21 -17.83 -4.51
C LYS A 160 12.00 -18.86 -5.61
N ASN A 161 10.92 -19.64 -5.53
CA ASN A 161 10.59 -20.65 -6.51
C ASN A 161 10.32 -20.05 -7.90
N PHE A 162 9.61 -18.93 -7.96
CA PHE A 162 9.40 -18.23 -9.22
C PHE A 162 10.71 -17.74 -9.85
N ILE A 163 11.60 -17.14 -9.06
CA ILE A 163 12.91 -16.66 -9.55
C ILE A 163 13.76 -17.83 -10.06
N VAL A 164 13.80 -18.96 -9.34
CA VAL A 164 14.55 -20.15 -9.76
C VAL A 164 13.99 -20.69 -11.07
N ARG A 165 12.67 -20.86 -11.17
CA ARG A 165 12.00 -21.33 -12.40
C ARG A 165 12.32 -20.40 -13.59
N SER A 166 12.22 -19.10 -13.40
CA SER A 166 12.43 -18.11 -14.45
C SER A 166 13.88 -18.02 -14.97
N ARG A 167 14.85 -18.55 -14.19
CA ARG A 167 16.26 -18.63 -14.63
C ARG A 167 16.55 -19.89 -15.45
N CYS A 168 15.71 -20.90 -15.33
CA CYS A 168 15.89 -22.19 -16.02
C CYS A 168 15.08 -22.27 -17.32
N ALA A 169 14.23 -21.29 -17.60
CA ALA A 169 13.44 -21.17 -18.83
C ALA A 169 14.10 -20.21 -19.81
#